data_9453d3dabceecd61ab0c030a9e5b7135
#
_entry.id   9453d3dabceecd61ab0c030a9e5b7135
#
_cell.length_a   1.000
_cell.length_b   1.000
_cell.length_c   1.000
_cell.angle_alpha   90.00
_cell.angle_beta   90.00
_cell.angle_gamma   90.00
#
_symmetry.space_group_name_H-M   'P 1'
#
loop_
_entity.id
_entity.type
_entity.pdbx_description
1 polymer ?
#
loop_
_entity_poly.entity_id
_entity_poly.type
_entity_poly.pdbx_seq_one_letter_code
_entity_poly.pdbx_strand_id
1 'polypeptide(L)'
;MRQLFLCFAMIGSLTGCQLVPQKTNPLASLETAEGPHIVIAETSALLSQFASVDVFLNGEYVGNTGDVPVMTIPVTQASNHIVAQGLFAASYAEFGELKFDSTDNSHHYILIEPSLTDKIQVREVNRAQWTALSK
;
A
#
# COMPACT_ATOMS: atom_id res chain seq x y z
N MET A 1 -67.61 -25.37 1.81
CA MET A 1 -66.28 -25.18 2.45
C MET A 1 -65.34 -24.72 1.36
N ARG A 2 -65.01 -23.43 1.36
CA ARG A 2 -64.09 -22.81 0.38
C ARG A 2 -62.78 -22.53 1.09
N GLN A 3 -61.76 -23.29 0.78
CA GLN A 3 -60.41 -22.97 1.18
C GLN A 3 -59.80 -21.99 0.20
N LEU A 4 -59.49 -20.79 0.68
CA LEU A 4 -58.82 -19.73 -0.03
C LEU A 4 -57.31 -19.93 0.14
N PHE A 5 -56.61 -20.35 -0.93
CA PHE A 5 -55.13 -20.39 -0.96
C PHE A 5 -54.65 -18.97 -1.24
N LEU A 6 -54.00 -18.38 -0.22
CA LEU A 6 -53.28 -17.13 -0.36
C LEU A 6 -51.86 -17.45 -0.80
N CYS A 7 -51.55 -17.23 -2.06
CA CYS A 7 -50.19 -17.24 -2.56
C CYS A 7 -49.45 -15.96 -2.11
N PHE A 8 -48.56 -16.08 -1.16
CA PHE A 8 -47.63 -15.00 -0.78
C PHE A 8 -46.46 -15.03 -1.75
N ALA A 9 -46.45 -14.11 -2.68
CA ALA A 9 -45.30 -13.87 -3.55
C ALA A 9 -44.26 -13.06 -2.78
N MET A 10 -43.21 -13.74 -2.28
CA MET A 10 -42.03 -13.08 -1.75
C MET A 10 -41.20 -12.54 -2.91
N ILE A 11 -41.29 -11.24 -3.13
CA ILE A 11 -40.36 -10.51 -4.00
C ILE A 11 -39.07 -10.30 -3.21
N GLY A 12 -38.12 -11.18 -3.41
CA GLY A 12 -36.77 -11.02 -2.87
C GLY A 12 -36.05 -9.90 -3.61
N SER A 13 -35.96 -8.73 -3.00
CA SER A 13 -35.12 -7.64 -3.48
C SER A 13 -33.65 -8.02 -3.27
N LEU A 14 -32.99 -8.52 -4.30
CA LEU A 14 -31.55 -8.65 -4.36
C LEU A 14 -30.94 -7.25 -4.53
N THR A 15 -30.77 -6.55 -3.42
CA THR A 15 -29.86 -5.40 -3.38
C THR A 15 -28.44 -5.93 -3.45
N GLY A 16 -27.96 -6.09 -4.67
CA GLY A 16 -26.55 -6.33 -4.92
C GLY A 16 -25.76 -5.11 -4.45
N CYS A 17 -25.12 -5.22 -3.28
CA CYS A 17 -24.06 -4.32 -2.90
C CYS A 17 -22.93 -4.50 -3.92
N GLN A 18 -22.93 -3.68 -4.96
CA GLN A 18 -21.74 -3.49 -5.78
C GLN A 18 -20.72 -2.76 -4.89
N LEU A 19 -19.81 -3.52 -4.31
CA LEU A 19 -18.55 -3.01 -3.76
C LEU A 19 -17.76 -2.48 -4.94
N VAL A 20 -18.04 -1.24 -5.33
CA VAL A 20 -17.13 -0.46 -6.17
C VAL A 20 -15.90 -0.28 -5.30
N PRO A 21 -14.70 -0.77 -5.71
CA PRO A 21 -13.49 -0.49 -4.97
C PRO A 21 -13.32 1.03 -5.01
N GLN A 22 -13.63 1.67 -3.89
CA GLN A 22 -13.32 3.08 -3.72
C GLN A 22 -11.81 3.18 -3.77
N LYS A 23 -11.31 3.91 -4.75
CA LYS A 23 -9.92 4.31 -4.84
C LYS A 23 -9.69 5.27 -3.67
N THR A 24 -9.46 4.70 -2.49
CA THR A 24 -9.19 5.47 -1.29
C THR A 24 -7.92 6.24 -1.53
N ASN A 25 -8.02 7.57 -1.46
CA ASN A 25 -6.84 8.41 -1.48
C ASN A 25 -6.01 8.06 -0.23
N PRO A 26 -4.83 7.45 -0.37
CA PRO A 26 -4.03 7.01 0.77
C PRO A 26 -3.63 8.18 1.68
N LEU A 27 -3.59 9.40 1.14
CA LEU A 27 -3.35 10.62 1.92
C LEU A 27 -4.53 11.01 2.80
N ALA A 28 -5.77 10.73 2.39
CA ALA A 28 -6.95 11.01 3.21
C ALA A 28 -7.00 10.13 4.46
N SER A 29 -6.53 8.88 4.38
CA SER A 29 -6.42 8.01 5.55
C SER A 29 -5.34 8.45 6.53
N LEU A 30 -4.31 9.15 6.06
CA LEU A 30 -3.25 9.71 6.91
C LEU A 30 -3.71 10.95 7.69
N GLU A 31 -4.61 11.76 7.11
CA GLU A 31 -5.15 12.93 7.80
C GLU A 31 -5.97 12.57 9.04
N THR A 32 -6.50 11.35 9.09
CA THR A 32 -7.29 10.82 10.22
C THR A 32 -6.48 9.94 11.17
N ALA A 33 -5.25 9.57 10.81
CA ALA A 33 -4.41 8.70 11.63
C ALA A 33 -3.75 9.50 12.76
N GLU A 34 -3.86 8.99 13.99
CA GLU A 34 -3.19 9.57 15.15
C GLU A 34 -1.70 9.23 15.16
N GLY A 35 -0.86 10.25 15.36
CA GLY A 35 0.59 10.12 15.49
C GLY A 35 1.36 9.97 14.15
N PRO A 36 2.69 9.85 14.21
CA PRO A 36 3.55 9.74 13.05
C PRO A 36 3.43 8.36 12.38
N HIS A 37 3.45 8.33 11.06
CA HIS A 37 3.37 7.12 10.25
C HIS A 37 4.46 7.08 9.19
N ILE A 38 4.90 5.87 8.86
CA ILE A 38 5.73 5.57 7.70
C ILE A 38 4.79 5.19 6.56
N VAL A 39 4.86 5.90 5.45
CA VAL A 39 4.05 5.66 4.26
C VAL A 39 4.95 5.20 3.14
N ILE A 40 4.70 4.02 2.63
CA ILE A 40 5.55 3.37 1.64
C ILE A 40 4.74 3.13 0.37
N ALA A 41 5.26 3.53 -0.77
CA ALA A 41 4.68 3.22 -2.08
C ALA A 41 5.74 2.98 -3.14
N GLU A 42 5.35 2.28 -4.19
CA GLU A 42 6.14 2.09 -5.39
C GLU A 42 5.79 3.15 -6.44
N THR A 43 6.81 3.72 -7.10
CA THR A 43 6.62 4.83 -8.07
C THR A 43 6.26 4.40 -9.46
N SER A 44 6.45 3.15 -9.83
CA SER A 44 6.37 2.69 -11.21
C SER A 44 5.10 1.89 -11.49
N ALA A 45 4.05 2.56 -11.96
CA ALA A 45 2.85 1.89 -12.44
C ALA A 45 3.10 0.96 -13.66
N LEU A 46 4.15 1.20 -14.43
CA LEU A 46 4.51 0.36 -15.58
C LEU A 46 5.28 -0.89 -15.17
N LEU A 47 6.12 -0.79 -14.15
CA LEU A 47 6.90 -1.91 -13.64
C LEU A 47 6.11 -2.72 -12.61
N SER A 48 5.18 -2.13 -11.90
CA SER A 48 4.30 -2.83 -10.93
C SER A 48 3.44 -3.93 -11.55
N GLN A 49 3.21 -3.89 -12.86
CA GLN A 49 2.56 -4.98 -13.59
C GLN A 49 3.46 -6.19 -13.79
N PHE A 50 4.77 -6.02 -13.70
CA PHE A 50 5.76 -7.06 -13.99
C PHE A 50 6.63 -7.42 -12.79
N ALA A 51 6.65 -6.58 -11.78
CA ALA A 51 7.49 -6.76 -10.61
C ALA A 51 6.73 -6.34 -9.35
N SER A 52 6.63 -7.23 -8.40
CA SER A 52 6.17 -6.92 -7.05
C SER A 52 7.36 -6.96 -6.11
N VAL A 53 7.37 -6.08 -5.15
CA VAL A 53 8.46 -5.92 -4.19
C VAL A 53 7.96 -6.24 -2.80
N ASP A 54 8.62 -7.18 -2.13
CA ASP A 54 8.42 -7.46 -0.72
C ASP A 54 9.10 -6.39 0.12
N VAL A 55 8.38 -5.87 1.10
CA VAL A 55 8.85 -4.80 1.97
C VAL A 55 8.99 -5.31 3.40
N PHE A 56 10.14 -5.03 3.99
CA PHE A 56 10.46 -5.34 5.38
C PHE A 56 10.79 -4.04 6.11
N LEU A 57 10.22 -3.86 7.29
CA LEU A 57 10.52 -2.77 8.20
C LEU A 57 11.14 -3.34 9.48
N ASN A 58 12.35 -2.91 9.80
CA ASN A 58 13.09 -3.39 10.99
C ASN A 58 13.21 -4.93 11.07
N GLY A 59 13.31 -5.58 9.91
CA GLY A 59 13.40 -7.03 9.78
C GLY A 59 12.06 -7.77 9.76
N GLU A 60 10.93 -7.10 9.94
CA GLU A 60 9.59 -7.69 9.86
C GLU A 60 8.96 -7.45 8.49
N TYR A 61 8.35 -8.48 7.91
CA TYR A 61 7.60 -8.37 6.66
C TYR A 61 6.34 -7.52 6.87
N VAL A 62 6.17 -6.48 6.07
CA VAL A 62 5.04 -5.54 6.19
C VAL A 62 4.09 -5.58 5.00
N GLY A 63 4.50 -6.13 3.88
CA GLY A 63 3.62 -6.31 2.72
C GLY A 63 4.38 -6.43 1.41
N ASN A 64 3.60 -6.60 0.34
CA ASN A 64 4.07 -6.66 -1.03
C ASN A 64 3.42 -5.55 -1.84
N THR A 65 4.18 -4.84 -2.67
CA THR A 65 3.68 -3.68 -3.43
C THR A 65 2.66 -4.04 -4.49
N GLY A 66 2.64 -5.29 -4.95
CA GLY A 66 1.63 -5.80 -5.88
C GLY A 66 0.26 -5.98 -5.22
N ASP A 67 0.23 -6.34 -3.95
CA ASP A 67 -1.00 -6.57 -3.17
C ASP A 67 -1.49 -5.29 -2.49
N VAL A 68 -0.55 -4.51 -1.95
CA VAL A 68 -0.85 -3.28 -1.21
C VAL A 68 -0.06 -2.12 -1.82
N PRO A 69 -0.68 -1.33 -2.72
CA PRO A 69 0.00 -0.25 -3.44
C PRO A 69 0.59 0.84 -2.55
N VAL A 70 -0.03 1.08 -1.40
CA VAL A 70 0.45 2.03 -0.39
C VAL A 70 0.31 1.41 0.98
N MET A 71 1.41 1.28 1.68
CA MET A 71 1.47 0.78 3.06
C MET A 71 1.57 1.95 4.02
N THR A 72 0.76 1.93 5.08
CA THR A 72 0.78 2.93 6.15
C THR A 72 1.02 2.24 7.47
N ILE A 73 2.13 2.53 8.12
CA ILE A 73 2.60 1.82 9.30
C ILE A 73 2.88 2.85 10.41
N PRO A 74 2.36 2.67 11.64
CA PRO A 74 2.70 3.56 12.75
C PRO A 74 4.20 3.53 13.06
N VAL A 75 4.79 4.69 13.34
CA VAL A 75 6.16 4.79 13.83
C VAL A 75 6.22 4.26 15.26
N THR A 76 7.00 3.21 15.50
CA THR A 76 7.17 2.59 16.81
C THR A 76 8.59 2.67 17.34
N GLN A 77 9.54 3.03 16.50
CA GLN A 77 10.96 3.11 16.83
C GLN A 77 11.55 4.43 16.34
N ALA A 78 12.56 4.93 17.05
CA ALA A 78 13.25 6.16 16.68
C ALA A 78 14.17 5.98 15.46
N SER A 79 14.75 4.80 15.28
CA SER A 79 15.58 4.47 14.12
C SER A 79 14.95 3.31 13.36
N ASN A 80 14.81 3.49 12.05
CA ASN A 80 14.11 2.55 11.19
C ASN A 80 14.98 2.11 10.03
N HIS A 81 14.78 0.86 9.61
CA HIS A 81 15.45 0.25 8.48
C HIS A 81 14.41 -0.42 7.57
N ILE A 82 14.28 0.09 6.36
CA ILE A 82 13.45 -0.50 5.31
C ILE A 82 14.33 -1.29 4.36
N VAL A 83 13.91 -2.50 4.06
CA VAL A 83 14.48 -3.35 3.01
C VAL A 83 13.38 -3.67 2.01
N ALA A 84 13.65 -3.39 0.74
CA ALA A 84 12.80 -3.77 -0.38
C ALA A 84 13.49 -4.90 -1.16
N GLN A 85 12.77 -6.00 -1.36
CA GLN A 85 13.28 -7.18 -2.07
C GLN A 85 12.34 -7.52 -3.23
N GLY A 86 12.87 -7.55 -4.45
CA GLY A 86 12.15 -7.90 -5.65
C GLY A 86 12.73 -9.09 -6.37
N LEU A 87 11.88 -9.87 -7.05
CA LEU A 87 12.27 -10.89 -7.99
C LEU A 87 11.98 -10.38 -9.39
N PHE A 88 13.03 -9.99 -10.12
CA PHE A 88 12.92 -9.61 -11.51
C PHE A 88 13.39 -10.77 -12.38
N ALA A 89 12.54 -11.19 -13.35
CA ALA A 89 12.84 -12.26 -14.29
C ALA A 89 13.52 -13.47 -13.62
N ALA A 90 12.79 -14.44 -13.21
CA ALA A 90 13.13 -15.83 -12.81
C ALA A 90 14.44 -16.14 -12.05
N SER A 91 15.40 -15.22 -11.93
CA SER A 91 16.77 -15.54 -11.46
C SER A 91 17.47 -14.47 -10.61
N TYR A 92 16.97 -13.24 -10.51
CA TYR A 92 17.67 -12.17 -9.81
C TYR A 92 16.84 -11.61 -8.68
N ALA A 93 17.29 -11.85 -7.43
CA ALA A 93 16.81 -11.12 -6.26
C ALA A 93 17.55 -9.78 -6.20
N GLU A 94 16.81 -8.68 -6.33
CA GLU A 94 17.36 -7.35 -6.14
C GLU A 94 16.92 -6.80 -4.79
N PHE A 95 17.84 -6.05 -4.16
CA PHE A 95 17.62 -5.44 -2.87
C PHE A 95 17.84 -3.94 -2.92
N GLY A 96 16.98 -3.21 -2.24
CA GLY A 96 17.17 -1.81 -1.90
C GLY A 96 16.99 -1.63 -0.40
N GLU A 97 17.71 -0.71 0.20
CA GLU A 97 17.58 -0.41 1.62
C GLU A 97 17.64 1.08 1.91
N LEU A 98 16.98 1.47 3.00
CA LEU A 98 17.02 2.83 3.55
C LEU A 98 17.03 2.76 5.07
N LYS A 99 17.93 3.50 5.69
CA LYS A 99 17.94 3.75 7.14
C LYS A 99 17.60 5.21 7.39
N PHE A 100 16.69 5.47 8.31
CA PHE A 100 16.27 6.84 8.66
C PHE A 100 15.85 6.93 10.13
N ASP A 101 15.91 8.14 10.65
CA ASP A 101 15.47 8.45 12.01
C ASP A 101 14.09 9.12 11.99
N SER A 102 13.23 8.73 12.91
CA SER A 102 11.85 9.21 13.06
C SER A 102 11.60 9.81 14.44
N THR A 103 12.54 10.64 14.91
CA THR A 103 12.46 11.30 16.22
C THR A 103 11.66 12.62 16.19
N ASP A 104 11.37 13.15 15.03
CA ASP A 104 10.75 14.46 14.80
C ASP A 104 9.22 14.48 14.90
N ASN A 105 8.61 13.33 15.22
CA ASN A 105 7.15 13.16 15.31
C ASN A 105 6.39 13.55 14.01
N SER A 106 7.04 13.42 12.86
CA SER A 106 6.46 13.67 11.54
C SER A 106 6.10 12.38 10.80
N HIS A 107 5.33 12.51 9.71
CA HIS A 107 5.13 11.41 8.76
C HIS A 107 6.34 11.27 7.85
N HIS A 108 6.76 10.04 7.60
CA HIS A 108 7.86 9.69 6.72
C HIS A 108 7.31 9.07 5.43
N TYR A 109 7.64 9.63 4.29
CA TYR A 109 7.17 9.18 2.98
C TYR A 109 8.31 8.48 2.24
N ILE A 110 8.15 7.19 2.01
CA ILE A 110 9.18 6.33 1.43
C ILE A 110 8.74 5.87 0.04
N LEU A 111 9.56 6.13 -0.94
CA LEU A 111 9.37 5.65 -2.30
C LEU A 111 10.30 4.48 -2.60
N ILE A 112 9.72 3.45 -3.21
CA ILE A 112 10.43 2.31 -3.77
C ILE A 112 10.42 2.48 -5.29
N GLU A 113 11.59 2.52 -5.89
CA GLU A 113 11.79 2.68 -7.34
C GLU A 113 12.46 1.42 -7.88
N PRO A 114 11.67 0.43 -8.37
CA PRO A 114 12.23 -0.74 -9.02
C PRO A 114 12.90 -0.34 -10.33
N SER A 115 13.99 -1.00 -10.67
CA SER A 115 14.69 -0.82 -11.92
C SER A 115 14.92 -2.16 -12.60
N LEU A 116 14.82 -2.22 -13.93
CA LEU A 116 15.12 -3.41 -14.70
C LEU A 116 16.63 -3.58 -14.97
N THR A 117 17.40 -2.53 -14.77
CA THR A 117 18.82 -2.48 -15.13
C THR A 117 19.72 -2.15 -13.95
N ASP A 118 19.15 -1.80 -12.82
CA ASP A 118 19.86 -1.33 -11.64
C ASP A 118 19.18 -1.85 -10.36
N LYS A 119 19.82 -1.62 -9.22
CA LYS A 119 19.26 -2.00 -7.92
C LYS A 119 17.97 -1.25 -7.61
N ILE A 120 17.10 -1.88 -6.83
CA ILE A 120 15.93 -1.20 -6.25
C ILE A 120 16.41 -0.01 -5.44
N GLN A 121 15.90 1.18 -5.75
CA GLN A 121 16.17 2.37 -4.96
C GLN A 121 15.06 2.57 -3.94
N VAL A 122 15.45 2.82 -2.68
CA VAL A 122 14.53 3.17 -1.60
C VAL A 122 14.94 4.53 -1.07
N ARG A 123 14.06 5.51 -1.12
CA ARG A 123 14.37 6.88 -0.69
C ARG A 123 13.22 7.54 0.06
N GLU A 124 13.58 8.39 1.00
CA GLU A 124 12.64 9.26 1.66
C GLU A 124 12.39 10.53 0.82
N VAL A 125 11.15 10.98 0.77
CA VAL A 125 10.73 12.20 0.09
C VAL A 125 9.88 13.06 1.03
N ASN A 126 9.81 14.35 0.74
CA ASN A 126 8.92 15.22 1.49
C ASN A 126 7.46 15.09 1.01
N ARG A 127 6.52 15.61 1.81
CA ARG A 127 5.08 15.54 1.51
C ARG A 127 4.71 16.16 0.16
N ALA A 128 5.38 17.23 -0.25
CA ALA A 128 5.10 17.89 -1.53
C ALA A 128 5.50 17.01 -2.71
N GLN A 129 6.66 16.38 -2.64
CA GLN A 129 7.13 15.41 -3.63
C GLN A 129 6.19 14.20 -3.70
N TRP A 130 5.80 13.65 -2.55
CA TRP A 130 4.83 12.57 -2.47
C TRP A 130 3.51 12.91 -3.16
N THR A 131 2.94 14.08 -2.85
CA THR A 131 1.67 14.53 -3.44
C THR A 131 1.77 14.75 -4.94
N ALA A 132 2.93 15.16 -5.46
CA ALA A 132 3.14 15.32 -6.90
C ALA A 132 3.17 13.98 -7.65
N LEU A 133 3.64 12.91 -7.01
CA LEU A 133 3.72 11.55 -7.60
C LEU A 133 2.40 10.77 -7.48
N SER A 134 1.50 11.17 -6.59
CA SER A 134 0.21 10.50 -6.36
C SER A 134 -0.93 11.03 -7.24
N LYS A 135 -0.64 11.94 -8.16
CA LYS A 135 -1.58 12.47 -9.17
C LYS A 135 -1.50 11.69 -10.47
#